data_00a3ea151b2dfc244181c3eea7ba7dc0
#
_entry.id   00a3ea151b2dfc244181c3eea7ba7dc0
#
_cell.length_a   1.000
_cell.length_b   1.000
_cell.length_c   1.000
_cell.angle_alpha   90.00
_cell.angle_beta   90.00
_cell.angle_gamma   90.00
#
_symmetry.space_group_name_H-M   'P 1'
#
loop_
_entity.id
_entity.type
_entity.pdbx_description
1 polymer ?
#
loop_
_entity_poly.entity_id
_entity_poly.type
_entity_poly.pdbx_seq_one_letter_code
_entity_poly.pdbx_strand_id
1 'polypeptide(L)'
;MTEGLFDYDRTASLDVRPVGSREHEGWIGSELTYATPFDRRRAAYIVRPTGDGPFPVILYVHWYEPAAPDSNRTQFLEEAQTMAKRGALSLLIETMWSDRDYFLKRTQADDRRMSIEQVIELRRAMDLLLDQPDVDPERFAYAGHDFGAMYGAVTGSVDPRPSCYTLMAGTPRFSDWFLYYPRLEGEEREAFIEEMADLDPIGRVSRLAPAPILFQFGNDDFHVPVERGEAFFAAAKEPKELRWYDAKHGLNDEATADRIAWVSERLGLESA
;
A
#
# COMPACT_ATOMS: atom_id res chain seq x y z
N MET A 1 11.17 14.68 16.13
CA MET A 1 10.75 13.59 17.06
C MET A 1 9.31 13.24 16.69
N THR A 2 9.12 12.08 16.04
CA THR A 2 7.80 11.58 15.59
C THR A 2 7.41 10.31 16.35
N GLU A 3 8.06 10.07 17.49
CA GLU A 3 7.68 9.00 18.41
C GLU A 3 6.29 9.32 18.96
N GLY A 4 5.37 8.37 18.85
CA GLY A 4 3.98 8.52 19.30
C GLY A 4 2.99 9.03 18.25
N LEU A 5 3.46 9.63 17.13
CA LEU A 5 2.56 10.22 16.12
C LEU A 5 1.62 9.18 15.47
N PHE A 6 2.10 7.94 15.35
CA PHE A 6 1.37 6.84 14.72
C PHE A 6 0.94 5.76 15.75
N ASP A 7 0.96 6.09 17.04
CA ASP A 7 0.56 5.13 18.06
C ASP A 7 -0.95 4.93 18.08
N TYR A 8 -1.37 3.70 18.34
CA TYR A 8 -2.75 3.31 18.54
C TYR A 8 -2.84 2.09 19.46
N ASP A 9 -4.00 1.82 20.00
CA ASP A 9 -4.24 0.63 20.81
C ASP A 9 -4.32 -0.62 19.91
N ARG A 10 -3.22 -1.37 19.85
CA ARG A 10 -3.14 -2.63 19.12
C ARG A 10 -3.98 -3.75 19.74
N THR A 11 -4.35 -3.63 21.01
CA THR A 11 -5.16 -4.62 21.72
C THR A 11 -6.66 -4.44 21.52
N ALA A 12 -7.08 -3.28 20.97
CA ALA A 12 -8.47 -3.03 20.63
C ALA A 12 -8.98 -4.10 19.65
N SER A 13 -10.21 -4.55 19.84
CA SER A 13 -10.83 -5.57 18.97
C SER A 13 -10.85 -5.11 17.50
N LEU A 14 -10.51 -6.01 16.58
CA LEU A 14 -10.71 -5.81 15.15
C LEU A 14 -12.20 -5.82 14.77
N ASP A 15 -13.08 -6.35 15.60
CA ASP A 15 -14.52 -6.50 15.32
C ASP A 15 -14.79 -6.89 13.87
N VAL A 16 -14.14 -7.98 13.43
CA VAL A 16 -14.26 -8.49 12.06
C VAL A 16 -15.68 -8.96 11.80
N ARG A 17 -16.30 -8.44 10.73
CA ARG A 17 -17.65 -8.82 10.32
C ARG A 17 -17.62 -9.35 8.88
N PRO A 18 -17.90 -10.64 8.67
CA PRO A 18 -17.98 -11.20 7.33
C PRO A 18 -19.15 -10.59 6.55
N VAL A 19 -18.92 -10.31 5.28
CA VAL A 19 -19.94 -9.87 4.32
C VAL A 19 -20.31 -11.01 3.38
N GLY A 20 -19.32 -11.74 2.87
CA GLY A 20 -19.54 -12.88 2.00
C GLY A 20 -18.25 -13.64 1.73
N SER A 21 -18.41 -14.86 1.26
CA SER A 21 -17.26 -15.68 0.83
C SER A 21 -17.66 -16.52 -0.38
N ARG A 22 -16.70 -16.75 -1.28
CA ARG A 22 -16.86 -17.62 -2.44
C ARG A 22 -15.62 -18.48 -2.62
N GLU A 23 -15.83 -19.75 -2.79
CA GLU A 23 -14.80 -20.72 -3.14
C GLU A 23 -14.62 -20.77 -4.67
N HIS A 24 -13.37 -20.85 -5.10
CA HIS A 24 -12.91 -20.99 -6.47
C HIS A 24 -11.86 -22.10 -6.55
N GLU A 25 -11.49 -22.48 -7.76
CA GLU A 25 -10.44 -23.46 -7.96
C GLU A 25 -9.08 -22.90 -7.50
N GLY A 26 -8.55 -23.47 -6.43
CA GLY A 26 -7.25 -23.11 -5.86
C GLY A 26 -7.25 -21.94 -4.87
N TRP A 27 -8.37 -21.25 -4.66
CA TRP A 27 -8.45 -20.14 -3.71
C TRP A 27 -9.86 -19.85 -3.20
N ILE A 28 -9.93 -19.12 -2.09
CA ILE A 28 -11.18 -18.65 -1.48
C ILE A 28 -11.14 -17.14 -1.38
N GLY A 29 -12.15 -16.46 -1.93
CA GLY A 29 -12.35 -15.01 -1.78
C GLY A 29 -13.31 -14.72 -0.65
N SER A 30 -12.97 -13.81 0.27
CA SER A 30 -13.82 -13.40 1.37
C SER A 30 -13.87 -11.89 1.50
N GLU A 31 -15.07 -11.34 1.56
CA GLU A 31 -15.29 -9.92 1.84
C GLU A 31 -15.70 -9.75 3.29
N LEU A 32 -15.13 -8.75 3.94
CA LEU A 32 -15.39 -8.44 5.33
C LEU A 32 -15.28 -6.93 5.61
N THR A 33 -15.73 -6.52 6.79
CA THR A 33 -15.37 -5.21 7.34
C THR A 33 -14.72 -5.37 8.71
N TYR A 34 -13.84 -4.43 9.07
CA TYR A 34 -13.14 -4.43 10.35
C TYR A 34 -13.11 -3.03 10.99
N ALA A 35 -12.99 -2.97 12.31
CA ALA A 35 -12.92 -1.73 13.05
C ALA A 35 -11.52 -1.10 12.95
N THR A 36 -11.49 0.20 12.68
CA THR A 36 -10.28 1.02 12.80
C THR A 36 -10.22 1.71 14.16
N PRO A 37 -9.10 2.32 14.55
CA PRO A 37 -9.01 3.08 15.80
C PRO A 37 -9.81 4.40 15.83
N PHE A 38 -10.50 4.77 14.72
CA PHE A 38 -11.11 6.09 14.51
C PHE A 38 -12.64 6.06 14.43
N ASP A 39 -13.30 5.20 15.21
CA ASP A 39 -14.78 5.05 15.21
C ASP A 39 -15.37 4.90 13.79
N ARG A 40 -14.63 4.22 12.92
CA ARG A 40 -15.06 3.87 11.56
C ARG A 40 -14.66 2.46 11.20
N ARG A 41 -15.31 1.91 10.21
CA ARG A 41 -15.01 0.58 9.67
C ARG A 41 -14.44 0.70 8.26
N ARG A 42 -13.54 -0.21 7.91
CA ARG A 42 -13.03 -0.36 6.55
C ARG A 42 -13.46 -1.71 5.98
N ALA A 43 -13.75 -1.71 4.69
CA ALA A 43 -13.94 -2.95 3.95
C ALA A 43 -12.58 -3.55 3.59
N ALA A 44 -12.55 -4.88 3.53
CA ALA A 44 -11.38 -5.62 3.07
C ALA A 44 -11.81 -6.84 2.28
N TYR A 45 -10.92 -7.28 1.39
CA TYR A 45 -11.08 -8.48 0.59
C TYR A 45 -9.87 -9.40 0.82
N ILE A 46 -10.12 -10.62 1.29
CA ILE A 46 -9.09 -11.64 1.51
C ILE A 46 -9.15 -12.64 0.36
N VAL A 47 -8.00 -12.90 -0.25
CA VAL A 47 -7.80 -13.99 -1.20
C VAL A 47 -6.87 -15.01 -0.55
N ARG A 48 -7.43 -16.17 -0.18
CA ARG A 48 -6.75 -17.20 0.57
C ARG A 48 -6.52 -18.43 -0.29
N PRO A 49 -5.33 -19.05 -0.26
CA PRO A 49 -5.12 -20.36 -0.86
C PRO A 49 -6.07 -21.42 -0.30
N THR A 50 -6.42 -22.44 -1.10
CA THR A 50 -6.95 -23.70 -0.57
C THR A 50 -5.80 -24.57 -0.07
N GLY A 51 -6.04 -25.40 0.95
CA GLY A 51 -5.02 -26.28 1.55
C GLY A 51 -4.54 -25.78 2.90
N ASP A 52 -3.43 -26.35 3.35
CA ASP A 52 -2.87 -26.12 4.68
C ASP A 52 -1.75 -25.07 4.66
N GLY A 53 -1.74 -24.17 5.67
CA GLY A 53 -0.66 -23.21 5.88
C GLY A 53 0.59 -23.83 6.54
N PRO A 54 1.53 -23.02 7.05
CA PRO A 54 1.40 -21.56 7.14
C PRO A 54 1.65 -20.82 5.84
N PHE A 55 0.74 -19.90 5.49
CA PHE A 55 0.80 -19.14 4.25
C PHE A 55 1.65 -17.88 4.40
N PRO A 56 2.57 -17.59 3.48
CA PRO A 56 3.09 -16.22 3.30
C PRO A 56 1.95 -15.24 3.03
N VAL A 57 2.14 -13.99 3.42
CA VAL A 57 1.06 -12.99 3.31
C VAL A 57 1.48 -11.78 2.50
N ILE A 58 0.49 -11.16 1.85
CA ILE A 58 0.69 -9.95 1.05
C ILE A 58 -0.40 -8.94 1.40
N LEU A 59 0.02 -7.72 1.78
CA LEU A 59 -0.87 -6.57 1.90
C LEU A 59 -0.79 -5.75 0.62
N TYR A 60 -1.91 -5.66 -0.10
CA TYR A 60 -2.05 -4.84 -1.29
C TYR A 60 -2.74 -3.52 -0.98
N VAL A 61 -2.14 -2.41 -1.44
CA VAL A 61 -2.67 -1.06 -1.24
C VAL A 61 -2.74 -0.33 -2.58
N HIS A 62 -3.95 -0.07 -3.02
CA HIS A 62 -4.28 0.45 -4.34
C HIS A 62 -3.97 1.93 -4.55
N TRP A 63 -4.05 2.39 -5.79
CA TRP A 63 -4.00 3.80 -6.18
C TRP A 63 -5.39 4.46 -6.11
N TYR A 64 -5.44 5.79 -6.27
CA TYR A 64 -6.70 6.52 -6.43
C TYR A 64 -7.16 6.48 -7.91
N GLU A 65 -8.30 5.83 -8.18
CA GLU A 65 -8.93 5.78 -9.49
C GLU A 65 -10.44 6.03 -9.38
N PRO A 66 -10.87 7.31 -9.46
CA PRO A 66 -12.27 7.66 -9.24
C PRO A 66 -13.22 7.12 -10.32
N ALA A 67 -12.70 6.71 -11.49
CA ALA A 67 -13.50 6.11 -12.53
C ALA A 67 -13.85 4.65 -12.24
N ALA A 68 -13.07 3.95 -11.40
CA ALA A 68 -13.37 2.59 -11.00
C ALA A 68 -14.61 2.52 -10.10
N PRO A 69 -15.47 1.49 -10.23
CA PRO A 69 -16.70 1.37 -9.45
C PRO A 69 -16.52 1.36 -7.93
N ASP A 70 -15.42 0.78 -7.45
CA ASP A 70 -15.04 0.64 -6.04
C ASP A 70 -13.85 1.53 -5.66
N SER A 71 -13.62 2.60 -6.45
CA SER A 71 -12.47 3.49 -6.34
C SER A 71 -11.15 2.74 -6.33
N ASN A 72 -11.08 1.67 -7.11
CA ASN A 72 -9.92 0.81 -7.35
C ASN A 72 -9.48 -0.07 -6.15
N ARG A 73 -10.32 -0.23 -5.15
CA ARG A 73 -10.04 -1.11 -3.99
C ARG A 73 -9.61 -2.52 -4.41
N THR A 74 -10.11 -3.00 -5.54
CA THR A 74 -9.82 -4.33 -6.08
C THR A 74 -8.75 -4.33 -7.18
N GLN A 75 -7.94 -3.28 -7.30
CA GLN A 75 -6.86 -3.17 -8.30
C GLN A 75 -6.02 -4.45 -8.43
N PHE A 76 -5.65 -5.04 -7.31
CA PHE A 76 -4.75 -6.19 -7.25
C PHE A 76 -5.48 -7.54 -7.17
N LEU A 77 -6.79 -7.59 -7.46
CA LEU A 77 -7.55 -8.83 -7.27
C LEU A 77 -7.04 -9.98 -8.12
N GLU A 78 -6.75 -9.76 -9.41
CA GLU A 78 -6.23 -10.79 -10.32
C GLU A 78 -4.82 -11.25 -9.90
N GLU A 79 -3.99 -10.31 -9.46
CA GLU A 79 -2.67 -10.64 -8.92
C GLU A 79 -2.77 -11.46 -7.63
N ALA A 80 -3.64 -11.05 -6.71
CA ALA A 80 -3.90 -11.78 -5.47
C ALA A 80 -4.41 -13.22 -5.72
N GLN A 81 -5.27 -13.41 -6.73
CA GLN A 81 -5.72 -14.74 -7.17
C GLN A 81 -4.56 -15.59 -7.71
N THR A 82 -3.68 -14.97 -8.48
CA THR A 82 -2.47 -15.62 -8.99
C THR A 82 -1.55 -16.02 -7.84
N MET A 83 -1.32 -15.13 -6.88
CA MET A 83 -0.49 -15.39 -5.71
C MET A 83 -1.12 -16.44 -4.77
N ALA A 84 -2.44 -16.48 -4.66
CA ALA A 84 -3.13 -17.52 -3.88
C ALA A 84 -2.92 -18.92 -4.48
N LYS A 85 -2.95 -19.05 -5.81
CA LYS A 85 -2.63 -20.32 -6.48
C LYS A 85 -1.17 -20.76 -6.28
N ARG A 86 -0.28 -19.83 -5.93
CA ARG A 86 1.12 -20.09 -5.55
C ARG A 86 1.30 -20.31 -4.05
N GLY A 87 0.24 -20.18 -3.25
CA GLY A 87 0.25 -20.43 -1.82
C GLY A 87 0.38 -19.19 -0.92
N ALA A 88 0.20 -17.97 -1.43
CA ALA A 88 0.20 -16.76 -0.59
C ALA A 88 -1.22 -16.27 -0.28
N LEU A 89 -1.49 -15.89 0.97
CA LEU A 89 -2.71 -15.22 1.39
C LEU A 89 -2.57 -13.71 1.16
N SER A 90 -3.56 -13.08 0.53
CA SER A 90 -3.55 -11.66 0.22
C SER A 90 -4.69 -10.92 0.90
N LEU A 91 -4.41 -9.70 1.36
CA LEU A 91 -5.40 -8.74 1.87
C LEU A 91 -5.40 -7.49 0.99
N LEU A 92 -6.57 -7.16 0.43
CA LEU A 92 -6.84 -5.93 -0.29
C LEU A 92 -7.74 -5.06 0.60
N ILE A 93 -7.42 -3.79 0.77
CA ILE A 93 -8.09 -2.93 1.75
C ILE A 93 -8.72 -1.70 1.13
N GLU A 94 -9.76 -1.21 1.78
CA GLU A 94 -10.27 0.13 1.60
C GLU A 94 -9.37 1.13 2.33
N THR A 95 -9.11 2.28 1.69
CA THR A 95 -8.27 3.37 2.17
C THR A 95 -9.07 4.67 2.24
N MET A 96 -8.49 5.77 2.71
CA MET A 96 -9.17 7.07 2.72
C MET A 96 -9.50 7.56 1.30
N TRP A 97 -8.71 7.21 0.30
CA TRP A 97 -8.94 7.54 -1.12
C TRP A 97 -9.82 6.54 -1.86
N SER A 98 -10.39 5.55 -1.19
CA SER A 98 -11.44 4.71 -1.78
C SER A 98 -12.76 5.46 -1.97
N ASP A 99 -12.95 6.64 -1.38
CA ASP A 99 -14.03 7.56 -1.71
C ASP A 99 -13.76 8.18 -3.09
N ARG A 100 -14.67 7.97 -4.06
CA ARG A 100 -14.57 8.52 -5.41
C ARG A 100 -14.41 10.03 -5.43
N ASP A 101 -15.02 10.71 -4.46
CA ASP A 101 -15.01 12.16 -4.34
C ASP A 101 -13.91 12.65 -3.39
N TYR A 102 -12.94 11.79 -3.02
CA TYR A 102 -11.91 12.10 -2.04
C TYR A 102 -11.26 13.47 -2.28
N PHE A 103 -10.75 13.71 -3.51
CA PHE A 103 -10.12 14.99 -3.87
C PHE A 103 -11.06 16.18 -3.89
N LEU A 104 -12.38 15.97 -4.02
CA LEU A 104 -13.39 17.03 -3.98
C LEU A 104 -13.83 17.37 -2.54
N LYS A 105 -13.76 16.38 -1.65
CA LYS A 105 -14.24 16.51 -0.26
C LYS A 105 -13.14 16.89 0.72
N ARG A 106 -11.89 16.50 0.45
CA ARG A 106 -10.77 16.80 1.34
C ARG A 106 -10.50 18.29 1.43
N THR A 107 -9.95 18.72 2.56
CA THR A 107 -9.39 20.07 2.75
C THR A 107 -7.91 19.95 3.10
N GLN A 108 -7.09 20.93 2.68
CA GLN A 108 -5.66 20.93 3.02
C GLN A 108 -5.41 20.98 4.52
N ALA A 109 -6.29 21.63 5.28
CA ALA A 109 -6.20 21.65 6.73
C ALA A 109 -6.35 20.26 7.38
N ASP A 110 -6.99 19.31 6.69
CA ASP A 110 -7.17 17.94 7.16
C ASP A 110 -6.08 16.97 6.67
N ASP A 111 -5.35 17.31 5.61
CA ASP A 111 -4.47 16.38 4.91
C ASP A 111 -3.42 15.75 5.83
N ARG A 112 -2.79 16.55 6.70
CA ARG A 112 -1.81 16.02 7.65
C ARG A 112 -2.43 15.03 8.64
N ARG A 113 -3.56 15.38 9.25
CA ARG A 113 -4.28 14.52 10.19
C ARG A 113 -4.72 13.23 9.51
N MET A 114 -5.36 13.33 8.34
CA MET A 114 -5.83 12.18 7.57
C MET A 114 -4.67 11.28 7.12
N SER A 115 -3.53 11.85 6.78
CA SER A 115 -2.33 11.07 6.43
C SER A 115 -1.80 10.27 7.62
N ILE A 116 -1.78 10.84 8.81
CA ILE A 116 -1.40 10.14 10.04
C ILE A 116 -2.39 9.00 10.32
N GLU A 117 -3.70 9.27 10.25
CA GLU A 117 -4.75 8.27 10.43
C GLU A 117 -4.62 7.15 9.40
N GLN A 118 -4.31 7.45 8.14
CA GLN A 118 -4.12 6.44 7.10
C GLN A 118 -2.93 5.51 7.40
N VAL A 119 -1.82 6.02 7.89
CA VAL A 119 -0.69 5.19 8.33
C VAL A 119 -1.10 4.25 9.47
N ILE A 120 -1.87 4.75 10.44
CA ILE A 120 -2.39 3.94 11.54
C ILE A 120 -3.35 2.87 11.00
N GLU A 121 -4.22 3.19 10.06
CA GLU A 121 -5.13 2.23 9.42
C GLU A 121 -4.40 1.16 8.62
N LEU A 122 -3.28 1.48 7.95
CA LEU A 122 -2.43 0.48 7.29
C LEU A 122 -1.80 -0.47 8.31
N ARG A 123 -1.32 0.04 9.43
CA ARG A 123 -0.81 -0.80 10.52
C ARG A 123 -1.91 -1.68 11.12
N ARG A 124 -3.14 -1.15 11.22
CA ARG A 124 -4.32 -1.93 11.65
C ARG A 124 -4.70 -3.02 10.64
N ALA A 125 -4.56 -2.75 9.34
CA ALA A 125 -4.72 -3.75 8.29
C ALA A 125 -3.66 -4.86 8.38
N MET A 126 -2.43 -4.52 8.75
CA MET A 126 -1.39 -5.52 9.05
C MET A 126 -1.77 -6.38 10.27
N ASP A 127 -2.38 -5.79 11.32
CA ASP A 127 -2.90 -6.56 12.45
C ASP A 127 -3.96 -7.55 11.98
N LEU A 128 -4.92 -7.11 11.15
CA LEU A 128 -5.97 -7.97 10.57
C LEU A 128 -5.38 -9.12 9.74
N LEU A 129 -4.38 -8.81 8.91
CA LEU A 129 -3.73 -9.80 8.04
C LEU A 129 -3.00 -10.87 8.86
N LEU A 130 -2.27 -10.45 9.88
CA LEU A 130 -1.50 -11.36 10.73
C LEU A 130 -2.35 -12.10 11.79
N ASP A 131 -3.59 -11.66 12.03
CA ASP A 131 -4.58 -12.35 12.87
C ASP A 131 -5.33 -13.47 12.10
N GLN A 132 -5.10 -13.58 10.78
CA GLN A 132 -5.70 -14.66 10.01
C GLN A 132 -5.10 -16.01 10.42
N PRO A 133 -5.92 -17.10 10.45
CA PRO A 133 -5.42 -18.42 10.76
C PRO A 133 -4.39 -18.90 9.72
N ASP A 134 -3.42 -19.68 10.18
CA ASP A 134 -2.44 -20.36 9.35
C ASP A 134 -1.59 -19.44 8.47
N VAL A 135 -1.22 -18.25 8.96
CA VAL A 135 -0.29 -17.35 8.30
C VAL A 135 1.12 -17.47 8.86
N ASP A 136 2.11 -17.18 8.01
CA ASP A 136 3.51 -17.07 8.38
C ASP A 136 3.90 -15.59 8.47
N PRO A 137 4.03 -15.03 9.67
CA PRO A 137 4.32 -13.60 9.87
C PRO A 137 5.72 -13.19 9.40
N GLU A 138 6.66 -14.13 9.25
CA GLU A 138 8.02 -13.86 8.80
C GLU A 138 8.11 -13.70 7.27
N ARG A 139 7.12 -14.21 6.53
CA ARG A 139 7.01 -14.11 5.08
C ARG A 139 5.91 -13.14 4.70
N PHE A 140 6.14 -11.86 4.89
CA PHE A 140 5.16 -10.80 4.69
C PHE A 140 5.63 -9.78 3.66
N ALA A 141 4.95 -9.67 2.50
CA ALA A 141 5.19 -8.66 1.48
C ALA A 141 4.17 -7.51 1.55
N TYR A 142 4.64 -6.30 1.35
CA TYR A 142 3.80 -5.12 1.11
C TYR A 142 3.88 -4.72 -0.36
N ALA A 143 2.74 -4.53 -1.02
CA ALA A 143 2.66 -4.06 -2.40
C ALA A 143 1.75 -2.84 -2.48
N GLY A 144 2.30 -1.69 -2.83
CA GLY A 144 1.56 -0.43 -2.90
C GLY A 144 1.77 0.31 -4.22
N HIS A 145 0.68 0.91 -4.74
CA HIS A 145 0.70 1.68 -5.97
C HIS A 145 0.30 3.13 -5.69
N ASP A 146 1.04 4.10 -6.23
CA ASP A 146 0.81 5.55 -6.08
C ASP A 146 0.74 5.94 -4.59
N PHE A 147 -0.42 6.38 -4.09
CA PHE A 147 -0.63 6.60 -2.65
C PHE A 147 -0.29 5.35 -1.82
N GLY A 148 -0.63 4.15 -2.32
CA GLY A 148 -0.26 2.91 -1.67
C GLY A 148 1.25 2.75 -1.50
N ALA A 149 2.07 3.16 -2.49
CA ALA A 149 3.52 3.16 -2.40
C ALA A 149 4.03 4.24 -1.42
N MET A 150 3.46 5.43 -1.49
CA MET A 150 3.84 6.56 -0.63
C MET A 150 3.57 6.26 0.84
N TYR A 151 2.33 5.86 1.17
CA TYR A 151 1.97 5.47 2.54
C TYR A 151 2.67 4.19 2.99
N GLY A 152 3.00 3.29 2.06
CA GLY A 152 3.82 2.11 2.34
C GLY A 152 5.21 2.45 2.87
N ALA A 153 5.87 3.43 2.26
CA ALA A 153 7.16 3.93 2.73
C ALA A 153 7.08 4.56 4.13
N VAL A 154 6.02 5.34 4.40
CA VAL A 154 5.81 5.94 5.72
C VAL A 154 5.49 4.86 6.76
N THR A 155 4.56 3.95 6.45
CA THR A 155 4.13 2.88 7.36
C THR A 155 5.29 1.95 7.69
N GLY A 156 6.05 1.47 6.70
CA GLY A 156 7.22 0.61 6.91
C GLY A 156 8.32 1.29 7.73
N SER A 157 8.42 2.63 7.67
CA SER A 157 9.40 3.38 8.47
C SER A 157 9.14 3.34 9.99
N VAL A 158 7.92 2.99 10.39
CA VAL A 158 7.46 2.95 11.80
C VAL A 158 6.91 1.58 12.22
N ASP A 159 6.73 0.68 11.25
CA ASP A 159 6.25 -0.69 11.49
C ASP A 159 6.97 -1.67 10.53
N PRO A 160 8.05 -2.32 10.98
CA PRO A 160 8.93 -3.14 10.14
C PRO A 160 8.43 -4.57 9.95
N ARG A 161 7.13 -4.86 10.12
CA ARG A 161 6.60 -6.22 9.95
C ARG A 161 6.73 -6.78 8.53
N PRO A 162 6.51 -6.01 7.44
CA PRO A 162 6.78 -6.53 6.11
C PRO A 162 8.28 -6.84 5.90
N SER A 163 8.55 -8.03 5.39
CA SER A 163 9.91 -8.50 5.09
C SER A 163 10.41 -8.07 3.72
N CYS A 164 9.52 -7.58 2.82
CA CYS A 164 9.86 -6.97 1.54
C CYS A 164 8.75 -6.01 1.06
N TYR A 165 9.12 -5.12 0.14
CA TYR A 165 8.21 -4.09 -0.38
C TYR A 165 8.27 -4.02 -1.91
N THR A 166 7.11 -3.83 -2.56
CA THR A 166 7.03 -3.34 -3.93
C THR A 166 6.33 -1.98 -3.94
N LEU A 167 7.02 -0.96 -4.40
CA LEU A 167 6.56 0.43 -4.41
C LEU A 167 6.43 0.88 -5.87
N MET A 168 5.18 1.03 -6.34
CA MET A 168 4.85 1.30 -7.73
C MET A 168 4.40 2.74 -7.90
N ALA A 169 4.97 3.46 -8.85
CA ALA A 169 4.55 4.80 -9.31
C ALA A 169 4.26 5.80 -8.17
N GLY A 170 4.96 5.69 -7.04
CA GLY A 170 4.84 6.61 -5.92
C GLY A 170 5.70 7.84 -6.09
N THR A 171 5.22 9.01 -5.63
CA THR A 171 6.00 10.24 -5.62
C THR A 171 6.81 10.39 -4.33
N PRO A 172 7.91 11.15 -4.34
CA PRO A 172 8.74 11.36 -3.16
C PRO A 172 8.08 12.22 -2.08
N ARG A 173 7.06 13.02 -2.41
CA ARG A 173 6.41 13.97 -1.50
C ARG A 173 4.89 13.95 -1.64
N PHE A 174 4.19 14.08 -0.53
CA PHE A 174 2.73 14.20 -0.53
C PHE A 174 2.25 15.48 -1.21
N SER A 175 3.02 16.56 -1.14
CA SER A 175 2.71 17.81 -1.85
C SER A 175 2.62 17.65 -3.37
N ASP A 176 3.28 16.65 -3.96
CA ASP A 176 3.20 16.35 -5.39
C ASP A 176 1.78 15.99 -5.83
N TRP A 177 1.00 15.36 -4.94
CA TRP A 177 -0.39 15.00 -5.16
C TRP A 177 -1.38 15.97 -4.53
N PHE A 178 -1.19 16.32 -3.26
CA PHE A 178 -2.16 17.14 -2.55
C PHE A 178 -2.27 18.57 -3.08
N LEU A 179 -1.21 19.10 -3.69
CA LEU A 179 -1.25 20.40 -4.35
C LEU A 179 -1.61 20.33 -5.84
N TYR A 180 -1.95 19.15 -6.35
CA TYR A 180 -2.48 19.00 -7.69
C TYR A 180 -3.88 19.64 -7.79
N TYR A 181 -4.71 19.42 -6.76
CA TYR A 181 -6.02 20.07 -6.62
C TYR A 181 -6.50 20.10 -5.15
N PRO A 182 -6.93 21.26 -4.62
CA PRO A 182 -6.75 22.59 -5.19
C PRO A 182 -5.28 23.04 -5.12
N ARG A 183 -4.87 23.88 -6.06
CA ARG A 183 -3.51 24.43 -6.06
C ARG A 183 -3.39 25.52 -5.01
N LEU A 184 -2.27 25.53 -4.30
CA LEU A 184 -1.85 26.65 -3.46
C LEU A 184 -0.68 27.37 -4.13
N GLU A 185 -0.53 28.65 -3.84
CA GLU A 185 0.55 29.51 -4.36
C GLU A 185 1.19 30.30 -3.22
N GLY A 186 2.40 30.82 -3.47
CA GLY A 186 3.10 31.69 -2.54
C GLY A 186 3.30 31.07 -1.14
N GLU A 187 3.10 31.88 -0.11
CA GLU A 187 3.32 31.50 1.29
C GLU A 187 2.45 30.32 1.75
N GLU A 188 1.22 30.22 1.27
CA GLU A 188 0.31 29.10 1.63
C GLU A 188 0.85 27.76 1.11
N ARG A 189 1.41 27.76 -0.11
CA ARG A 189 2.04 26.58 -0.68
C ARG A 189 3.27 26.13 0.12
N GLU A 190 4.13 27.07 0.45
CA GLU A 190 5.36 26.77 1.22
C GLU A 190 5.01 26.28 2.63
N ALA A 191 4.03 26.88 3.30
CA ALA A 191 3.53 26.44 4.60
C ALA A 191 2.99 25.00 4.55
N PHE A 192 2.21 24.64 3.52
CA PHE A 192 1.71 23.29 3.34
C PHE A 192 2.85 22.27 3.13
N ILE A 193 3.83 22.62 2.29
CA ILE A 193 5.00 21.75 2.05
C ILE A 193 5.76 21.52 3.35
N GLU A 194 5.99 22.55 4.14
CA GLU A 194 6.68 22.46 5.44
C GLU A 194 5.87 21.60 6.43
N GLU A 195 4.55 21.79 6.50
CA GLU A 195 3.66 21.01 7.36
C GLU A 195 3.70 19.51 7.05
N MET A 196 3.80 19.13 5.77
CA MET A 196 3.79 17.74 5.34
C MET A 196 5.19 17.08 5.33
N ALA A 197 6.26 17.86 5.41
CA ALA A 197 7.63 17.41 5.13
C ALA A 197 8.11 16.24 6.02
N ASP A 198 7.70 16.17 7.27
CA ASP A 198 8.06 15.08 8.18
C ASP A 198 7.29 13.77 7.93
N LEU A 199 6.23 13.83 7.11
CA LEU A 199 5.48 12.67 6.63
C LEU A 199 5.97 12.20 5.26
N ASP A 200 6.67 13.04 4.49
CA ASP A 200 7.04 12.74 3.10
C ASP A 200 7.77 11.39 2.96
N PRO A 201 7.39 10.57 1.97
CA PRO A 201 7.99 9.26 1.70
C PRO A 201 9.52 9.31 1.53
N ILE A 202 10.05 10.35 0.89
CA ILE A 202 11.49 10.51 0.66
C ILE A 202 12.31 10.56 1.96
N GLY A 203 11.74 11.15 3.03
CA GLY A 203 12.37 11.20 4.35
C GLY A 203 12.25 9.90 5.16
N ARG A 204 11.45 8.95 4.69
CA ARG A 204 11.05 7.74 5.41
C ARG A 204 11.59 6.45 4.80
N VAL A 205 11.64 6.35 3.49
CA VAL A 205 11.94 5.12 2.74
C VAL A 205 13.26 4.47 3.12
N SER A 206 14.27 5.25 3.52
CA SER A 206 15.56 4.72 3.97
C SER A 206 15.48 3.84 5.23
N ARG A 207 14.38 3.92 5.97
CA ARG A 207 14.15 3.16 7.21
C ARG A 207 13.53 1.78 6.96
N LEU A 208 13.13 1.47 5.72
CA LEU A 208 12.64 0.15 5.36
C LEU A 208 13.77 -0.90 5.35
N ALA A 209 15.01 -0.46 5.12
CA ALA A 209 16.16 -1.36 5.20
C ALA A 209 16.26 -2.01 6.61
N PRO A 210 16.59 -3.31 6.68
CA PRO A 210 17.17 -4.17 5.63
C PRO A 210 16.16 -4.90 4.71
N ALA A 211 14.86 -4.63 4.81
CA ALA A 211 13.88 -5.24 3.92
C ALA A 211 14.12 -4.79 2.46
N PRO A 212 14.23 -5.74 1.49
CA PRO A 212 14.41 -5.41 0.09
C PRO A 212 13.22 -4.66 -0.49
N ILE A 213 13.49 -3.72 -1.40
CA ILE A 213 12.48 -2.90 -2.05
C ILE A 213 12.62 -3.03 -3.56
N LEU A 214 11.52 -3.37 -4.25
CA LEU A 214 11.39 -3.22 -5.70
C LEU A 214 10.62 -1.93 -6.00
N PHE A 215 11.23 -1.02 -6.73
CA PHE A 215 10.58 0.16 -7.29
C PHE A 215 10.20 -0.11 -8.75
N GLN A 216 8.97 0.24 -9.13
CA GLN A 216 8.47 0.10 -10.49
C GLN A 216 7.85 1.42 -10.97
N PHE A 217 8.29 1.93 -12.12
CA PHE A 217 7.79 3.18 -12.72
C PHE A 217 7.54 3.01 -14.22
N GLY A 218 6.61 3.80 -14.74
CA GLY A 218 6.38 3.92 -16.18
C GLY A 218 7.20 5.05 -16.78
N ASN A 219 7.80 4.83 -17.96
CA ASN A 219 8.56 5.87 -18.68
C ASN A 219 7.66 7.02 -19.17
N ASP A 220 6.38 6.73 -19.45
CA ASP A 220 5.38 7.66 -19.95
C ASP A 220 4.39 8.11 -18.84
N ASP A 221 4.80 7.99 -17.57
CA ASP A 221 3.97 8.43 -16.45
C ASP A 221 3.97 9.95 -16.33
N PHE A 222 2.82 10.57 -16.63
CA PHE A 222 2.63 12.01 -16.48
C PHE A 222 2.65 12.48 -15.01
N HIS A 223 2.21 11.63 -14.07
CA HIS A 223 2.09 11.98 -12.66
C HIS A 223 3.40 11.83 -11.89
N VAL A 224 4.20 10.82 -12.28
CA VAL A 224 5.50 10.56 -11.67
C VAL A 224 6.61 10.65 -12.74
N PRO A 225 7.04 11.87 -13.10
CA PRO A 225 8.18 12.06 -14.00
C PRO A 225 9.42 11.30 -13.51
N VAL A 226 10.31 10.94 -14.46
CA VAL A 226 11.50 10.13 -14.20
C VAL A 226 12.32 10.65 -13.03
N GLU A 227 12.51 11.96 -12.96
CA GLU A 227 13.31 12.61 -11.91
C GLU A 227 12.73 12.39 -10.49
N ARG A 228 11.39 12.27 -10.37
CA ARG A 228 10.73 11.97 -9.09
C ARG A 228 10.92 10.51 -8.69
N GLY A 229 10.76 9.58 -9.64
CA GLY A 229 11.02 8.17 -9.41
C GLY A 229 12.46 7.90 -9.00
N GLU A 230 13.44 8.50 -9.72
CA GLU A 230 14.85 8.42 -9.40
C GLU A 230 15.17 9.02 -8.02
N ALA A 231 14.59 10.16 -7.67
CA ALA A 231 14.77 10.78 -6.36
C ALA A 231 14.25 9.90 -5.23
N PHE A 232 13.09 9.27 -5.43
CA PHE A 232 12.51 8.36 -4.45
C PHE A 232 13.36 7.11 -4.28
N PHE A 233 13.79 6.50 -5.38
CA PHE A 233 14.72 5.36 -5.36
C PHE A 233 16.05 5.72 -4.69
N ALA A 234 16.66 6.87 -5.04
CA ALA A 234 17.94 7.30 -4.49
C ALA A 234 17.90 7.46 -2.97
N ALA A 235 16.76 7.87 -2.40
CA ALA A 235 16.58 8.05 -0.96
C ALA A 235 16.49 6.73 -0.18
N ALA A 236 16.15 5.62 -0.82
CA ALA A 236 16.12 4.31 -0.19
C ALA A 236 17.54 3.75 0.03
N LYS A 237 17.69 2.91 1.08
CA LYS A 237 18.92 2.13 1.32
C LYS A 237 18.83 0.76 0.68
N GLU A 238 19.99 0.13 0.48
CA GLU A 238 20.09 -1.27 0.05
C GLU A 238 19.49 -2.25 1.08
N PRO A 239 18.93 -3.39 0.62
CA PRO A 239 18.85 -3.83 -0.77
C PRO A 239 17.65 -3.21 -1.50
N LYS A 240 17.86 -2.74 -2.71
CA LYS A 240 16.81 -2.12 -3.54
C LYS A 240 17.02 -2.38 -5.02
N GLU A 241 15.94 -2.46 -5.79
CA GLU A 241 15.91 -2.62 -7.23
C GLU A 241 15.03 -1.55 -7.87
N LEU A 242 15.39 -1.07 -9.07
CA LEU A 242 14.61 -0.11 -9.84
C LEU A 242 14.35 -0.69 -11.22
N ARG A 243 13.09 -0.68 -11.64
CA ARG A 243 12.66 -1.11 -12.97
C ARG A 243 11.77 -0.06 -13.62
N TRP A 244 12.08 0.27 -14.86
CA TRP A 244 11.31 1.16 -15.72
C TRP A 244 10.63 0.36 -16.82
N TYR A 245 9.39 0.73 -17.14
CA TYR A 245 8.58 0.03 -18.14
C TYR A 245 8.07 1.01 -19.18
N ASP A 246 7.86 0.54 -20.41
CA ASP A 246 7.17 1.29 -21.46
C ASP A 246 5.66 1.31 -21.16
N ALA A 247 5.31 2.18 -20.21
CA ALA A 247 3.99 2.24 -19.59
C ALA A 247 3.70 3.63 -19.01
N LYS A 248 2.41 3.90 -18.82
CA LYS A 248 1.90 5.04 -18.04
C LYS A 248 1.80 4.70 -16.54
N HIS A 249 1.12 5.56 -15.80
CA HIS A 249 0.93 5.44 -14.34
C HIS A 249 0.41 4.07 -13.88
N GLY A 250 -0.52 3.46 -14.60
CA GLY A 250 -1.09 2.15 -14.27
C GLY A 250 -0.14 0.97 -14.45
N LEU A 251 1.05 1.19 -15.03
CA LEU A 251 2.00 0.16 -15.43
C LEU A 251 1.40 -0.81 -16.49
N ASN A 252 2.07 -1.92 -16.77
CA ASN A 252 1.69 -2.90 -17.77
C ASN A 252 1.81 -4.34 -17.26
N ASP A 253 1.48 -5.30 -18.12
CA ASP A 253 1.51 -6.72 -17.79
C ASP A 253 2.94 -7.21 -17.49
N GLU A 254 3.98 -6.62 -18.13
CA GLU A 254 5.37 -6.93 -17.86
C GLU A 254 5.74 -6.54 -16.42
N ALA A 255 5.36 -5.34 -15.99
CA ALA A 255 5.57 -4.89 -14.60
C ALA A 255 4.86 -5.80 -13.60
N THR A 256 3.66 -6.27 -13.94
CA THR A 256 2.89 -7.20 -13.11
C THR A 256 3.58 -8.56 -13.02
N ALA A 257 4.04 -9.12 -14.15
CA ALA A 257 4.75 -10.40 -14.19
C ALA A 257 6.06 -10.35 -13.38
N ASP A 258 6.82 -9.27 -13.53
CA ASP A 258 8.05 -9.01 -12.80
C ASP A 258 7.82 -8.91 -11.29
N ARG A 259 6.76 -8.23 -10.86
CA ARG A 259 6.40 -8.09 -9.45
C ARG A 259 5.97 -9.43 -8.86
N ILE A 260 5.14 -10.19 -9.56
CA ILE A 260 4.73 -11.54 -9.15
C ILE A 260 5.95 -12.43 -8.97
N ALA A 261 6.89 -12.42 -9.92
CA ALA A 261 8.11 -13.23 -9.84
C ALA A 261 9.00 -12.80 -8.66
N TRP A 262 9.23 -11.49 -8.52
CA TRP A 262 10.05 -10.93 -7.46
C TRP A 262 9.49 -11.19 -6.05
N VAL A 263 8.18 -10.98 -5.86
CA VAL A 263 7.52 -11.26 -4.57
C VAL A 263 7.51 -12.76 -4.29
N SER A 264 7.25 -13.61 -5.29
CA SER A 264 7.28 -15.07 -5.12
C SER A 264 8.65 -15.54 -4.64
N GLU A 265 9.73 -15.05 -5.23
CA GLU A 265 11.10 -15.36 -4.80
C GLU A 265 11.33 -14.94 -3.33
N ARG A 266 10.94 -13.71 -2.95
CA ARG A 266 11.15 -13.20 -1.59
C ARG A 266 10.31 -13.92 -0.53
N LEU A 267 9.14 -14.41 -0.90
CA LEU A 267 8.27 -15.20 -0.02
C LEU A 267 8.54 -16.71 -0.08
N GLY A 268 9.50 -17.16 -0.89
CA GLY A 268 9.81 -18.59 -1.04
C GLY A 268 8.65 -19.39 -1.62
N LEU A 269 7.90 -18.80 -2.57
CA LEU A 269 6.81 -19.45 -3.28
C LEU A 269 7.36 -20.17 -4.52
N GLU A 270 6.76 -21.30 -4.86
CA GLU A 270 7.14 -22.03 -6.06
C GLU A 270 6.79 -21.24 -7.33
N SER A 271 7.67 -21.27 -8.32
CA SER A 271 7.36 -20.79 -9.66
C SER A 271 6.32 -21.73 -10.29
N ALA A 272 5.23 -21.14 -10.81
CA ALA A 272 4.19 -21.90 -11.50
C ALA A 272 4.68 -22.48 -12.82
#